data_ec5a18ed03281fb990b50b6b8d94b029
#
_entry.id   ec5a18ed03281fb990b50b6b8d94b029
#
_cell.length_a   1.000
_cell.length_b   1.000
_cell.length_c   1.000
_cell.angle_alpha   90.00
_cell.angle_beta   90.00
_cell.angle_gamma   90.00
#
_symmetry.space_group_name_H-M   'P 1'
#
loop_
_entity.id
_entity.type
_entity.pdbx_description
1 polymer ?
#
loop_
_entity_poly.entity_id
_entity_poly.type
_entity_poly.pdbx_seq_one_letter_code
_entity_poly.pdbx_strand_id
1 'polypeptide(L)'
;AAAFCDDPVKMGFVQALGVLIDTVVICSCTAFMMLLAPANVTTGLTGMDLLQAAAQYHLGSFGVVFIAVTLALFSFSTFIGILFYARSNVAYLFGDRWGWQTAYKVLALVMLMVGGLEAYTVVWDLGDVGIGLMTIFNLIALYPMSGEAIAALRDYERRKHLTQN
;
A
#
# COMPACT_ATOMS: atom_id res chain seq x y z
N ALA A 1 4.34 7.63 -11.50
CA ALA A 1 3.62 8.74 -12.16
C ALA A 1 3.74 10.07 -11.39
N ALA A 2 3.95 10.04 -10.07
CA ALA A 2 4.05 11.27 -9.25
C ALA A 2 5.49 11.72 -8.98
N ALA A 3 6.48 10.94 -9.35
CA ALA A 3 7.87 11.24 -9.07
C ALA A 3 8.54 11.95 -10.26
N PHE A 4 9.23 13.04 -9.97
CA PHE A 4 10.13 13.68 -10.92
C PHE A 4 11.42 12.86 -11.00
N CYS A 5 11.61 12.14 -12.09
CA CYS A 5 12.79 11.34 -12.34
C CYS A 5 13.21 11.49 -13.80
N ASP A 6 14.51 11.67 -14.04
CA ASP A 6 15.07 11.80 -15.39
C ASP A 6 14.93 10.52 -16.22
N ASP A 7 14.82 9.37 -15.55
CA ASP A 7 14.72 8.07 -16.20
C ASP A 7 13.69 7.17 -15.48
N PRO A 8 12.60 6.77 -16.18
CA PRO A 8 11.54 5.95 -15.59
C PRO A 8 12.02 4.56 -15.13
N VAL A 9 13.08 4.02 -15.75
CA VAL A 9 13.64 2.70 -15.37
C VAL A 9 14.28 2.75 -13.99
N LYS A 10 15.01 3.84 -13.66
CA LYS A 10 15.57 4.03 -12.32
C LYS A 10 14.48 4.06 -11.25
N MET A 11 13.38 4.75 -11.53
CA MET A 11 12.23 4.79 -10.62
C MET A 11 11.61 3.40 -10.45
N GLY A 12 11.52 2.60 -11.52
CA GLY A 12 11.07 1.21 -11.46
C GLY A 12 11.92 0.36 -10.52
N PHE A 13 13.24 0.47 -10.57
CA PHE A 13 14.15 -0.22 -9.64
C PHE A 13 13.97 0.23 -8.19
N VAL A 14 13.83 1.53 -7.94
CA VAL A 14 13.60 2.06 -6.59
C VAL A 14 12.28 1.53 -6.02
N GLN A 15 11.23 1.49 -6.83
CA GLN A 15 9.93 0.94 -6.42
C GLN A 15 10.02 -0.56 -6.15
N ALA A 16 10.67 -1.33 -7.01
CA ALA A 16 10.86 -2.77 -6.81
C ALA A 16 11.65 -3.07 -5.53
N LEU A 17 12.72 -2.32 -5.27
CA LEU A 17 13.49 -2.44 -4.03
C LEU A 17 12.66 -2.06 -2.80
N GLY A 18 11.86 -0.98 -2.90
CA GLY A 18 10.95 -0.55 -1.83
C GLY A 18 9.96 -1.65 -1.46
N VAL A 19 9.30 -2.26 -2.45
CA VAL A 19 8.36 -3.38 -2.24
C VAL A 19 9.07 -4.60 -1.63
N LEU A 20 10.29 -4.92 -2.08
CA LEU A 20 11.06 -6.01 -1.51
C LEU A 20 11.37 -5.79 -0.02
N ILE A 21 11.83 -4.59 0.34
CA ILE A 21 12.12 -4.23 1.73
C ILE A 21 10.84 -4.28 2.58
N ASP A 22 9.76 -3.69 2.09
CA ASP A 22 8.48 -3.68 2.80
C ASP A 22 7.96 -5.11 3.04
N THR A 23 7.90 -5.93 2.00
CA THR A 23 7.33 -7.27 2.08
C THR A 23 8.24 -8.23 2.85
N VAL A 24 9.55 -8.27 2.56
CA VAL A 24 10.45 -9.26 3.15
C VAL A 24 10.92 -8.83 4.54
N VAL A 25 11.30 -7.57 4.72
CA VAL A 25 11.87 -7.11 6.01
C VAL A 25 10.76 -6.71 6.98
N ILE A 26 9.92 -5.74 6.61
CA ILE A 26 8.93 -5.17 7.55
C ILE A 26 7.86 -6.19 7.91
N CYS A 27 7.26 -6.88 6.93
CA CYS A 27 6.24 -7.89 7.23
C CYS A 27 6.82 -9.08 8.02
N SER A 28 8.06 -9.51 7.73
CA SER A 28 8.70 -10.56 8.51
C SER A 28 8.99 -10.14 9.96
N CYS A 29 9.45 -8.91 10.18
CA CYS A 29 9.64 -8.36 11.53
C CYS A 29 8.32 -8.35 12.32
N THR A 30 7.25 -7.91 11.69
CA THR A 30 5.91 -7.91 12.30
C THR A 30 5.44 -9.33 12.64
N ALA A 31 5.60 -10.28 11.70
CA ALA A 31 5.26 -11.68 11.91
C ALA A 31 6.07 -12.30 13.07
N PHE A 32 7.38 -12.06 13.12
CA PHE A 32 8.21 -12.55 14.21
C PHE A 32 7.83 -11.95 15.56
N MET A 33 7.49 -10.66 15.60
CA MET A 33 7.01 -10.02 16.85
C MET A 33 5.76 -10.75 17.39
N MET A 34 4.81 -11.10 16.51
CA MET A 34 3.60 -11.82 16.90
C MET A 34 3.88 -13.29 17.29
N LEU A 35 4.73 -13.99 16.52
CA LEU A 35 5.06 -15.39 16.75
C LEU A 35 5.88 -15.63 18.02
N LEU A 36 6.72 -14.69 18.41
CA LEU A 36 7.55 -14.78 19.62
C LEU A 36 6.79 -14.39 20.91
N ALA A 37 5.59 -13.83 20.77
CA ALA A 37 4.74 -13.55 21.92
C ALA A 37 4.08 -14.87 22.42
N PRO A 38 4.03 -15.09 23.75
CA PRO A 38 3.50 -16.34 24.30
C PRO A 38 1.99 -16.46 24.10
N ALA A 39 1.50 -17.70 23.96
CA ALA A 39 0.12 -18.01 23.66
C ALA A 39 -0.90 -17.39 24.65
N ASN A 40 -0.54 -17.26 25.91
CA ASN A 40 -1.41 -16.62 26.91
C ASN A 40 -1.69 -15.14 26.65
N VAL A 41 -0.87 -14.47 25.86
CA VAL A 41 -1.05 -13.06 25.45
C VAL A 41 -1.79 -12.96 24.12
N THR A 42 -1.65 -13.95 23.24
CA THR A 42 -2.11 -13.90 21.85
C THR A 42 -3.39 -14.69 21.59
N THR A 43 -3.75 -15.65 22.46
CA THR A 43 -4.93 -16.51 22.25
C THR A 43 -6.22 -15.72 22.20
N GLY A 44 -6.98 -15.92 21.11
CA GLY A 44 -8.29 -15.26 20.89
C GLY A 44 -8.20 -13.87 20.31
N LEU A 45 -6.99 -13.35 20.07
CA LEU A 45 -6.78 -12.05 19.42
C LEU A 45 -6.48 -12.23 17.92
N THR A 46 -6.95 -11.29 17.11
CA THR A 46 -6.72 -11.28 15.66
C THR A 46 -6.40 -9.87 15.18
N GLY A 47 -5.75 -9.76 14.03
CA GLY A 47 -5.47 -8.49 13.38
C GLY A 47 -4.64 -7.52 14.23
N MET A 48 -5.13 -6.30 14.38
CA MET A 48 -4.39 -5.24 15.10
C MET A 48 -4.32 -5.46 16.61
N ASP A 49 -5.33 -6.08 17.21
CA ASP A 49 -5.34 -6.39 18.65
C ASP A 49 -4.22 -7.36 19.00
N LEU A 50 -3.98 -8.36 18.13
CA LEU A 50 -2.87 -9.30 18.27
C LEU A 50 -1.52 -8.59 18.18
N LEU A 51 -1.33 -7.72 17.19
CA LEU A 51 -0.10 -6.94 17.02
C LEU A 51 0.16 -6.04 18.23
N GLN A 52 -0.88 -5.35 18.71
CA GLN A 52 -0.77 -4.44 19.85
C GLN A 52 -0.43 -5.18 21.14
N ALA A 53 -1.07 -6.33 21.38
CA ALA A 53 -0.76 -7.18 22.54
C ALA A 53 0.67 -7.72 22.47
N ALA A 54 1.14 -8.19 21.32
CA ALA A 54 2.51 -8.64 21.12
C ALA A 54 3.52 -7.50 21.32
N ALA A 55 3.25 -6.32 20.78
CA ALA A 55 4.09 -5.14 20.98
C ALA A 55 4.13 -4.70 22.45
N GLN A 56 3.01 -4.77 23.15
CA GLN A 56 2.94 -4.49 24.59
C GLN A 56 3.76 -5.50 25.40
N TYR A 57 3.73 -6.77 25.04
CA TYR A 57 4.53 -7.80 25.70
C TYR A 57 6.03 -7.55 25.55
N HIS A 58 6.50 -7.23 24.33
CA HIS A 58 7.94 -7.06 24.07
C HIS A 58 8.50 -5.71 24.47
N LEU A 59 7.73 -4.63 24.34
CA LEU A 59 8.18 -3.23 24.48
C LEU A 59 7.44 -2.49 25.61
N GLY A 60 6.53 -3.14 26.32
CA GLY A 60 5.72 -2.50 27.36
C GLY A 60 4.83 -1.38 26.81
N SER A 61 4.57 -0.35 27.64
CA SER A 61 3.72 0.77 27.26
C SER A 61 4.24 1.56 26.06
N PHE A 62 5.54 1.57 25.83
CA PHE A 62 6.13 2.18 24.62
C PHE A 62 5.66 1.49 23.34
N GLY A 63 5.54 0.16 23.34
CA GLY A 63 5.05 -0.61 22.20
C GLY A 63 3.66 -0.19 21.76
N VAL A 64 2.75 0.01 22.72
CA VAL A 64 1.36 0.44 22.43
C VAL A 64 1.35 1.81 21.76
N VAL A 65 2.07 2.78 22.32
CA VAL A 65 2.16 4.14 21.77
C VAL A 65 2.82 4.12 20.39
N PHE A 66 3.90 3.35 20.23
CA PHE A 66 4.61 3.21 18.96
C PHE A 66 3.70 2.67 17.86
N ILE A 67 2.95 1.59 18.12
CA ILE A 67 1.99 1.04 17.16
C ILE A 67 0.90 2.06 16.82
N ALA A 68 0.33 2.74 17.81
CA ALA A 68 -0.71 3.73 17.57
C ALA A 68 -0.24 4.90 16.69
N VAL A 69 0.95 5.45 16.96
CA VAL A 69 1.53 6.52 16.15
C VAL A 69 1.87 6.05 14.73
N THR A 70 2.47 4.87 14.62
CA THR A 70 2.83 4.29 13.31
C THR A 70 1.58 4.04 12.45
N LEU A 71 0.51 3.49 13.05
CA LEU A 71 -0.75 3.29 12.37
C LEU A 71 -1.39 4.60 11.92
N ALA A 72 -1.37 5.63 12.77
CA ALA A 72 -1.92 6.94 12.41
C ALA A 72 -1.17 7.53 11.21
N LEU A 73 0.16 7.47 11.20
CA LEU A 73 1.00 7.96 10.10
C LEU A 73 0.79 7.15 8.80
N PHE A 74 0.75 5.82 8.90
CA PHE A 74 0.55 4.96 7.73
C PHE A 74 -0.86 5.10 7.16
N SER A 75 -1.88 5.15 8.00
CA SER A 75 -3.26 5.36 7.56
C SER A 75 -3.41 6.70 6.84
N PHE A 76 -2.83 7.76 7.39
CA PHE A 76 -2.87 9.09 6.79
C PHE A 76 -2.16 9.12 5.43
N SER A 77 -0.94 8.61 5.34
CA SER A 77 -0.18 8.58 4.09
C SER A 77 -0.83 7.69 3.03
N THR A 78 -1.37 6.54 3.43
CA THR A 78 -2.09 5.62 2.54
C THR A 78 -3.37 6.27 2.01
N PHE A 79 -4.12 6.93 2.87
CA PHE A 79 -5.35 7.63 2.46
C PHE A 79 -5.07 8.71 1.41
N ILE A 80 -4.03 9.52 1.60
CA ILE A 80 -3.59 10.51 0.60
C ILE A 80 -3.20 9.84 -0.71
N GLY A 81 -2.43 8.75 -0.64
CA GLY A 81 -2.01 7.99 -1.82
C GLY A 81 -3.20 7.42 -2.60
N ILE A 82 -4.15 6.81 -1.92
CA ILE A 82 -5.37 6.27 -2.54
C ILE A 82 -6.20 7.37 -3.20
N LEU A 83 -6.37 8.52 -2.53
CA LEU A 83 -7.06 9.68 -3.12
C LEU A 83 -6.36 10.18 -4.39
N PHE A 84 -5.03 10.16 -4.42
CA PHE A 84 -4.27 10.54 -5.61
C PHE A 84 -4.51 9.57 -6.78
N TYR A 85 -4.48 8.27 -6.54
CA TYR A 85 -4.81 7.27 -7.57
C TYR A 85 -6.26 7.37 -8.04
N ALA A 86 -7.20 7.55 -7.11
CA ALA A 86 -8.61 7.73 -7.43
C ALA A 86 -8.83 8.97 -8.31
N ARG A 87 -8.13 10.08 -8.01
CA ARG A 87 -8.17 11.29 -8.83
C ARG A 87 -7.78 11.01 -10.28
N SER A 88 -6.67 10.29 -10.49
CA SER A 88 -6.19 9.97 -11.83
C SER A 88 -7.20 9.12 -12.61
N ASN A 89 -7.81 8.14 -11.95
CA ASN A 89 -8.84 7.28 -12.56
C ASN A 89 -10.11 8.05 -12.89
N VAL A 90 -10.58 8.91 -11.99
CA VAL A 90 -11.77 9.76 -12.23
C VAL A 90 -11.51 10.75 -13.36
N ALA A 91 -10.32 11.35 -13.43
CA ALA A 91 -9.95 12.25 -14.51
C ALA A 91 -9.89 11.52 -15.87
N TYR A 92 -9.43 10.28 -15.88
CA TYR A 92 -9.40 9.45 -17.10
C TYR A 92 -10.82 9.07 -17.59
N LEU A 93 -11.72 8.67 -16.68
CA LEU A 93 -13.06 8.20 -17.03
C LEU A 93 -14.05 9.32 -17.32
N PHE A 94 -14.03 10.40 -16.54
CA PHE A 94 -15.06 11.47 -16.55
C PHE A 94 -14.53 12.84 -16.92
N GLY A 95 -13.21 12.93 -17.20
CA GLY A 95 -12.51 14.19 -17.43
C GLY A 95 -12.19 14.95 -16.15
N ASP A 96 -11.24 15.88 -16.23
CA ASP A 96 -10.75 16.66 -15.08
C ASP A 96 -11.68 17.84 -14.76
N ARG A 97 -12.98 17.56 -14.58
CA ARG A 97 -13.98 18.56 -14.18
C ARG A 97 -14.05 18.65 -12.67
N TRP A 98 -14.09 19.87 -12.15
CA TRP A 98 -14.16 20.14 -10.71
C TRP A 98 -15.29 19.35 -10.01
N GLY A 99 -16.48 19.24 -10.65
CA GLY A 99 -17.62 18.50 -10.08
C GLY A 99 -17.34 17.03 -9.81
N TRP A 100 -16.75 16.31 -10.78
CA TRP A 100 -16.39 14.91 -10.61
C TRP A 100 -15.27 14.71 -9.59
N GLN A 101 -14.29 15.61 -9.59
CA GLN A 101 -13.20 15.61 -8.62
C GLN A 101 -13.69 15.85 -7.19
N THR A 102 -14.72 16.67 -7.01
CA THR A 102 -15.34 16.89 -5.69
C THR A 102 -16.24 15.72 -5.28
N ALA A 103 -17.02 15.18 -6.23
CA ALA A 103 -17.94 14.06 -5.96
C ALA A 103 -17.20 12.82 -5.42
N TYR A 104 -16.08 12.42 -6.04
CA TYR A 104 -15.33 11.26 -5.55
C TYR A 104 -14.71 11.49 -4.16
N LYS A 105 -14.28 12.72 -3.85
CA LYS A 105 -13.73 13.06 -2.52
C LYS A 105 -14.81 12.99 -1.43
N VAL A 106 -16.00 13.51 -1.74
CA VAL A 106 -17.14 13.40 -0.83
C VAL A 106 -17.52 11.94 -0.63
N LEU A 107 -17.58 11.15 -1.71
CA LEU A 107 -17.83 9.72 -1.63
C LEU A 107 -16.78 9.00 -0.75
N ALA A 108 -15.50 9.30 -0.94
CA ALA A 108 -14.43 8.72 -0.14
C ALA A 108 -14.54 9.07 1.35
N LEU A 109 -14.91 10.31 1.68
CA LEU A 109 -15.16 10.73 3.07
C LEU A 109 -16.37 10.02 3.68
N VAL A 110 -17.47 9.88 2.92
CA VAL A 110 -18.65 9.14 3.37
C VAL A 110 -18.31 7.69 3.64
N MET A 111 -17.58 7.04 2.71
CA MET A 111 -17.14 5.64 2.88
C MET A 111 -16.18 5.47 4.06
N LEU A 112 -15.31 6.46 4.32
CA LEU A 112 -14.45 6.44 5.50
C LEU A 112 -15.26 6.52 6.80
N MET A 113 -16.29 7.38 6.85
CA MET A 113 -17.17 7.48 8.02
C MET A 113 -18.01 6.22 8.23
N VAL A 114 -18.59 5.67 7.16
CA VAL A 114 -19.36 4.42 7.22
C VAL A 114 -18.47 3.27 7.67
N GLY A 115 -17.28 3.12 7.06
CA GLY A 115 -16.32 2.08 7.44
C GLY A 115 -15.82 2.19 8.88
N GLY A 116 -15.75 3.40 9.43
CA GLY A 116 -15.39 3.60 10.84
C GLY A 116 -16.51 3.25 11.83
N LEU A 117 -17.76 3.16 11.38
CA LEU A 117 -18.92 2.80 12.20
C LEU A 117 -19.30 1.32 12.07
N GLU A 118 -18.89 0.68 10.99
CA GLU A 118 -19.20 -0.73 10.73
C GLU A 118 -18.31 -1.70 11.54
N ALA A 119 -18.76 -2.94 11.64
CA ALA A 119 -17.99 -4.00 12.29
C ALA A 119 -16.65 -4.22 11.57
N TYR A 120 -15.59 -4.34 12.36
CA TYR A 120 -14.21 -4.54 11.88
C TYR A 120 -14.08 -5.66 10.83
N THR A 121 -14.74 -6.81 11.05
CA THR A 121 -14.71 -7.95 10.14
C THR A 121 -15.31 -7.64 8.78
N VAL A 122 -16.44 -6.95 8.72
CA VAL A 122 -17.12 -6.59 7.45
C VAL A 122 -16.25 -5.65 6.61
N VAL A 123 -15.59 -4.69 7.24
CA VAL A 123 -14.69 -3.75 6.55
C VAL A 123 -13.47 -4.48 5.97
N TRP A 124 -12.91 -5.43 6.72
CA TRP A 124 -11.77 -6.26 6.27
C TRP A 124 -12.17 -7.18 5.12
N ASP A 125 -13.26 -7.92 5.25
CA ASP A 125 -13.73 -8.83 4.21
C ASP A 125 -14.03 -8.09 2.89
N LEU A 126 -14.65 -6.92 2.98
CA LEU A 126 -14.90 -6.07 1.81
C LEU A 126 -13.59 -5.54 1.20
N GLY A 127 -12.64 -5.16 2.05
CA GLY A 127 -11.31 -4.74 1.63
C GLY A 127 -10.55 -5.83 0.89
N ASP A 128 -10.56 -7.05 1.41
CA ASP A 128 -9.89 -8.21 0.82
C ASP A 128 -10.47 -8.57 -0.56
N VAL A 129 -11.79 -8.56 -0.69
CA VAL A 129 -12.45 -8.75 -2.00
C VAL A 129 -12.05 -7.64 -2.98
N GLY A 130 -12.05 -6.38 -2.54
CA GLY A 130 -11.66 -5.24 -3.37
C GLY A 130 -10.21 -5.32 -3.84
N ILE A 131 -9.28 -5.65 -2.95
CA ILE A 131 -7.86 -5.82 -3.26
C ILE A 131 -7.65 -7.02 -4.20
N GLY A 132 -8.35 -8.14 -3.94
CA GLY A 132 -8.29 -9.32 -4.80
C GLY A 132 -8.73 -9.02 -6.25
N LEU A 133 -9.85 -8.36 -6.42
CA LEU A 133 -10.33 -7.93 -7.75
C LEU A 133 -9.36 -6.96 -8.42
N MET A 134 -8.87 -5.96 -7.70
CA MET A 134 -7.89 -5.01 -8.22
C MET A 134 -6.61 -5.73 -8.69
N THR A 135 -6.14 -6.70 -7.93
CA THR A 135 -4.94 -7.49 -8.29
C THR A 135 -5.17 -8.28 -9.58
N ILE A 136 -6.32 -8.93 -9.75
CA ILE A 136 -6.65 -9.68 -10.96
C ILE A 136 -6.66 -8.75 -12.17
N PHE A 137 -7.36 -7.62 -12.11
CA PHE A 137 -7.41 -6.66 -13.21
C PHE A 137 -6.03 -6.07 -13.54
N ASN A 138 -5.21 -5.77 -12.52
CA ASN A 138 -3.85 -5.31 -12.73
C ASN A 138 -2.99 -6.37 -13.44
N LEU A 139 -3.07 -7.64 -13.05
CA LEU A 139 -2.32 -8.71 -13.71
C LEU A 139 -2.73 -8.89 -15.18
N ILE A 140 -4.02 -8.82 -15.47
CA ILE A 140 -4.54 -8.87 -16.85
C ILE A 140 -3.98 -7.72 -17.69
N ALA A 141 -3.86 -6.52 -17.12
CA ALA A 141 -3.30 -5.37 -17.82
C ALA A 141 -1.77 -5.40 -17.93
N LEU A 142 -1.08 -5.82 -16.88
CA LEU A 142 0.40 -5.82 -16.83
C LEU A 142 1.03 -6.89 -17.71
N TYR A 143 0.37 -8.03 -17.88
CA TYR A 143 0.90 -9.13 -18.67
C TYR A 143 1.20 -8.73 -20.14
N PRO A 144 0.26 -8.14 -20.90
CA PRO A 144 0.57 -7.67 -22.25
C PRO A 144 1.56 -6.49 -22.28
N MET A 145 1.60 -5.64 -21.25
CA MET A 145 2.52 -4.50 -21.15
C MET A 145 3.96 -4.91 -20.74
N SER A 146 4.18 -6.14 -20.33
CA SER A 146 5.51 -6.62 -19.92
C SER A 146 6.58 -6.48 -21.00
N GLY A 147 6.20 -6.59 -22.27
CA GLY A 147 7.09 -6.38 -23.41
C GLY A 147 7.66 -4.96 -23.50
N GLU A 148 6.83 -3.95 -23.21
CA GLU A 148 7.26 -2.54 -23.19
C GLU A 148 8.24 -2.28 -22.04
N ALA A 149 7.99 -2.85 -20.87
CA ALA A 149 8.89 -2.73 -19.72
C ALA A 149 10.27 -3.36 -20.00
N ILE A 150 10.30 -4.54 -20.65
CA ILE A 150 11.55 -5.20 -21.06
C ILE A 150 12.29 -4.37 -22.13
N ALA A 151 11.57 -3.79 -23.08
CA ALA A 151 12.16 -2.93 -24.10
C ALA A 151 12.77 -1.67 -23.48
N ALA A 152 12.08 -1.03 -22.56
CA ALA A 152 12.58 0.13 -21.82
C ALA A 152 13.85 -0.19 -21.00
N LEU A 153 13.90 -1.36 -20.35
CA LEU A 153 15.06 -1.82 -19.61
C LEU A 153 16.27 -2.03 -20.54
N ARG A 154 16.09 -2.68 -21.69
CA ARG A 154 17.16 -2.91 -22.68
C ARG A 154 17.70 -1.59 -23.23
N ASP A 155 16.82 -0.62 -23.50
CA ASP A 155 17.23 0.70 -23.96
C ASP A 155 18.04 1.46 -22.90
N TYR A 156 17.63 1.36 -21.63
CA TYR A 156 18.38 1.92 -20.50
C TYR A 156 19.78 1.29 -20.38
N GLU A 157 19.90 -0.02 -20.45
CA GLU A 157 21.20 -0.72 -20.40
C GLU A 157 22.09 -0.29 -21.55
N ARG A 158 21.56 -0.21 -22.77
CA ARG A 158 22.30 0.25 -23.95
C ARG A 158 22.82 1.68 -23.77
N ARG A 159 22.00 2.61 -23.29
CA ARG A 159 22.41 4.00 -23.02
C ARG A 159 23.52 4.07 -21.95
N LYS A 160 23.39 3.27 -20.90
CA LYS A 160 24.39 3.20 -19.82
C LYS A 160 25.75 2.71 -20.33
N HIS A 161 25.81 1.69 -21.19
CA HIS A 161 27.05 1.21 -21.80
C HIS A 161 27.71 2.25 -22.72
N LEU A 162 26.92 3.04 -23.44
CA LEU A 162 27.43 4.11 -24.31
C LEU A 162 28.03 5.28 -23.50
N THR A 163 27.60 5.50 -22.28
CA THR A 163 28.09 6.60 -21.42
C THR A 163 29.34 6.21 -20.63
N GLN A 164 29.65 4.90 -20.52
CA GLN A 164 30.83 4.39 -19.81
C GLN A 164 32.05 4.15 -20.71
N ASN A 165 31.91 4.22 -22.04
CA ASN A 165 32.97 4.18 -23.04
C ASN A 165 33.21 5.58 -23.59
#